data_bf6737caacadb18bb7b136827dc0d420
#
_entry.id   bf6737caacadb18bb7b136827dc0d420
#
_cell.length_a   1.000
_cell.length_b   1.000
_cell.length_c   1.000
_cell.angle_alpha   90.00
_cell.angle_beta   90.00
_cell.angle_gamma   90.00
#
_symmetry.space_group_name_H-M   'P 1'
#
loop_
_entity.id
_entity.type
_entity.pdbx_description
1 polymer ?
#
loop_
_entity_poly.entity_id
_entity_poly.type
_entity_poly.pdbx_seq_one_letter_code
_entity_poly.pdbx_strand_id
1 'polypeptide(L)'
;MKKNSFIQFKVFLIVLVITIFSGCNMQEQTSSFNYDKADFPDAKPWSSENFNSSPDIFRFAIVGDRGGGANPLGTFERAIEQLNWMQPEFVMSVGDYVEGYTAKPEVMNEQWDEFDDIISKLQMPFFYVRGNHDINTPITREAWTERRGPNYYYFKYRNVLFIALDTEGAEESHAPELEADLTTYNDLNINDPEEAKAFAVKVGLISRVMEIVAEEPPKIKFPDPQIEWFEKVLAENKDVRWTFVFLHQPVWNSPSESFKKIDAAIQGRNYTFFAGHTHYYDYDLINGHEYITVASAGATIVADGPGNVDMITWVTMTDEGPEITGIALKGIFDRKGLDTTMFGAYDRAPGSGAMH
;
A
#
# COMPACT_ATOMS: atom_id res chain seq x y z
N MET A 1 1.50 44.91 89.54
CA MET A 1 2.21 45.88 88.80
C MET A 1 2.75 45.23 87.58
N LYS A 2 2.68 45.59 86.41
CA LYS A 2 2.88 45.17 85.05
C LYS A 2 1.72 44.42 84.43
N LYS A 3 0.89 45.18 83.73
CA LYS A 3 -0.13 44.72 82.75
C LYS A 3 0.58 44.20 81.51
N ASN A 4 0.35 42.99 81.05
CA ASN A 4 0.68 42.52 79.77
C ASN A 4 -0.56 42.54 78.85
N SER A 5 -0.47 43.37 77.86
CA SER A 5 -1.43 43.50 76.75
C SER A 5 -1.23 42.39 75.71
N PHE A 6 -2.27 41.58 75.56
CA PHE A 6 -2.29 40.60 74.45
C PHE A 6 -2.87 41.26 73.19
N ILE A 7 -2.04 41.46 72.19
CA ILE A 7 -2.45 41.88 70.85
C ILE A 7 -2.90 40.63 70.10
N GLN A 8 -4.19 40.53 69.82
CA GLN A 8 -4.71 39.52 68.90
C GLN A 8 -4.47 39.95 67.44
N PHE A 9 -3.62 39.22 66.74
CA PHE A 9 -3.47 39.33 65.32
C PHE A 9 -4.56 38.51 64.65
N LYS A 10 -5.55 39.19 64.04
CA LYS A 10 -6.48 38.57 63.07
C LYS A 10 -5.81 38.42 61.76
N VAL A 11 -5.45 37.18 61.41
CA VAL A 11 -4.98 36.81 60.05
C VAL A 11 -6.23 36.71 59.17
N PHE A 12 -6.39 37.65 58.24
CA PHE A 12 -7.37 37.56 57.15
C PHE A 12 -6.80 36.66 56.08
N LEU A 13 -7.34 35.44 55.97
CA LEU A 13 -7.03 34.52 54.89
C LEU A 13 -7.84 34.93 53.66
N ILE A 14 -7.20 35.65 52.73
CA ILE A 14 -7.76 35.92 51.40
C ILE A 14 -7.54 34.66 50.57
N VAL A 15 -8.60 33.86 50.38
CA VAL A 15 -8.63 32.77 49.43
C VAL A 15 -8.80 33.37 48.02
N LEU A 16 -7.70 33.48 47.29
CA LEU A 16 -7.71 33.85 45.86
C LEU A 16 -8.15 32.60 45.08
N VAL A 17 -9.43 32.53 44.70
CA VAL A 17 -9.93 31.52 43.77
C VAL A 17 -9.46 31.93 42.37
N ILE A 18 -8.34 31.37 41.96
CA ILE A 18 -7.91 31.44 40.53
C ILE A 18 -8.77 30.42 39.78
N THR A 19 -9.85 30.88 39.18
CA THR A 19 -10.54 30.15 38.12
C THR A 19 -9.63 30.14 36.88
N ILE A 20 -8.95 29.01 36.70
CA ILE A 20 -8.26 28.72 35.42
C ILE A 20 -9.36 28.45 34.39
N PHE A 21 -9.76 29.49 33.69
CA PHE A 21 -10.44 29.33 32.43
C PHE A 21 -9.39 28.70 31.48
N SER A 22 -9.40 27.39 31.32
CA SER A 22 -8.84 26.76 30.14
C SER A 22 -9.65 27.25 28.97
N GLY A 23 -9.28 28.41 28.47
CA GLY A 23 -9.71 28.85 27.16
C GLY A 23 -9.17 27.84 26.18
N CYS A 24 -10.04 26.97 25.65
CA CYS A 24 -9.82 26.40 24.35
C CYS A 24 -9.62 27.60 23.42
N ASN A 25 -8.37 27.93 23.09
CA ASN A 25 -8.06 28.72 21.92
C ASN A 25 -8.50 27.86 20.73
N MET A 26 -9.76 27.94 20.39
CA MET A 26 -10.18 27.72 19.01
C MET A 26 -9.50 28.84 18.25
N GLN A 27 -8.34 28.54 17.69
CA GLN A 27 -7.75 29.32 16.65
C GLN A 27 -8.81 29.34 15.55
N GLU A 28 -9.55 30.44 15.42
CA GLU A 28 -10.39 30.67 14.26
C GLU A 28 -9.47 30.47 13.05
N GLN A 29 -9.64 29.35 12.37
CA GLN A 29 -9.00 29.09 11.09
C GLN A 29 -9.61 30.12 10.16
N THR A 30 -8.95 31.27 10.01
CA THR A 30 -9.36 32.30 9.05
C THR A 30 -9.38 31.61 7.70
N SER A 31 -10.58 31.42 7.17
CA SER A 31 -10.80 30.88 5.84
C SER A 31 -9.92 31.67 4.86
N SER A 32 -9.10 30.96 4.07
CA SER A 32 -8.33 31.57 2.99
C SER A 32 -9.22 32.07 1.84
N PHE A 33 -10.53 31.79 1.93
CA PHE A 33 -11.52 32.24 0.98
C PHE A 33 -12.04 33.64 1.37
N ASN A 34 -11.71 34.61 0.55
CA ASN A 34 -12.06 36.02 0.77
C ASN A 34 -12.83 36.57 -0.42
N TYR A 35 -13.89 37.31 -0.17
CA TYR A 35 -14.67 37.98 -1.16
C TYR A 35 -15.27 39.27 -0.54
N ASP A 36 -15.62 40.22 -1.38
CA ASP A 36 -16.35 41.41 -0.89
C ASP A 36 -17.83 41.06 -0.69
N LYS A 37 -18.27 41.08 0.56
CA LYS A 37 -19.67 40.77 0.93
C LYS A 37 -20.67 41.77 0.32
N ALA A 38 -20.24 42.99 -0.03
CA ALA A 38 -21.09 43.98 -0.65
C ALA A 38 -21.51 43.58 -2.07
N ASP A 39 -20.71 42.79 -2.77
CA ASP A 39 -21.03 42.31 -4.11
C ASP A 39 -22.07 41.15 -4.10
N PHE A 40 -22.29 40.52 -2.95
CA PHE A 40 -23.18 39.37 -2.79
C PHE A 40 -24.12 39.53 -1.59
N PRO A 41 -25.06 40.49 -1.63
CA PRO A 41 -25.92 40.79 -0.49
C PRO A 41 -26.93 39.67 -0.19
N ASP A 42 -27.41 38.96 -1.21
CA ASP A 42 -28.48 37.97 -1.07
C ASP A 42 -28.09 36.60 -1.63
N ALA A 43 -27.73 36.49 -2.90
CA ALA A 43 -27.41 35.23 -3.57
C ALA A 43 -25.91 35.11 -3.84
N LYS A 44 -25.38 33.92 -3.75
CA LYS A 44 -23.98 33.61 -3.98
C LYS A 44 -23.85 32.51 -5.04
N PRO A 45 -22.89 32.60 -5.98
CA PRO A 45 -22.67 31.60 -7.01
C PRO A 45 -21.86 30.37 -6.48
N TRP A 46 -21.89 30.12 -5.18
CA TRP A 46 -21.29 28.95 -4.54
C TRP A 46 -22.20 28.40 -3.46
N SER A 47 -22.11 27.07 -3.24
CA SER A 47 -23.02 26.32 -2.39
C SER A 47 -22.67 26.37 -0.89
N SER A 48 -21.37 26.59 -0.55
CA SER A 48 -20.87 26.56 0.83
C SER A 48 -19.59 27.35 0.96
N GLU A 49 -19.31 27.88 2.14
CA GLU A 49 -18.03 28.46 2.53
C GLU A 49 -17.18 27.49 3.38
N ASN A 50 -17.69 26.27 3.60
CA ASN A 50 -17.00 25.21 4.29
C ASN A 50 -16.09 24.45 3.31
N PHE A 51 -14.80 24.80 3.33
CA PHE A 51 -13.81 24.13 2.51
C PHE A 51 -13.29 22.89 3.22
N ASN A 52 -13.08 21.81 2.44
CA ASN A 52 -12.48 20.56 2.95
C ASN A 52 -10.96 20.75 3.10
N SER A 53 -10.54 21.43 4.16
CA SER A 53 -9.16 21.86 4.43
C SER A 53 -8.66 21.51 5.83
N SER A 54 -9.20 20.46 6.45
CA SER A 54 -8.69 19.99 7.74
C SER A 54 -7.19 19.62 7.63
N PRO A 55 -6.35 20.05 8.59
CA PRO A 55 -4.92 19.72 8.60
C PRO A 55 -4.67 18.21 8.81
N ASP A 56 -5.69 17.48 9.30
CA ASP A 56 -5.62 16.05 9.52
C ASP A 56 -6.01 15.22 8.27
N ILE A 57 -6.56 15.87 7.25
CA ILE A 57 -6.82 15.25 5.95
C ILE A 57 -5.51 15.15 5.18
N PHE A 58 -5.21 13.95 4.69
CA PHE A 58 -4.09 13.69 3.79
C PHE A 58 -4.43 12.62 2.77
N ARG A 59 -3.62 12.52 1.73
CA ARG A 59 -3.84 11.61 0.62
C ARG A 59 -2.59 10.79 0.36
N PHE A 60 -2.78 9.50 0.18
CA PHE A 60 -1.75 8.62 -0.31
C PHE A 60 -2.31 7.71 -1.39
N ALA A 61 -1.42 7.13 -2.18
CA ALA A 61 -1.79 6.18 -3.21
C ALA A 61 -1.21 4.81 -2.91
N ILE A 62 -1.80 3.78 -3.50
CA ILE A 62 -1.30 2.42 -3.46
C ILE A 62 -1.18 1.92 -4.89
N VAL A 63 -0.05 1.31 -5.24
CA VAL A 63 0.16 0.64 -6.52
C VAL A 63 0.26 -0.86 -6.31
N GLY A 64 -0.31 -1.60 -7.24
CA GLY A 64 -0.25 -3.05 -7.30
C GLY A 64 1.02 -3.56 -7.97
N ASP A 65 0.98 -4.81 -8.29
CA ASP A 65 2.07 -5.61 -8.84
C ASP A 65 2.51 -5.09 -10.22
N ARG A 66 3.84 -4.96 -10.40
CA ARG A 66 4.50 -4.71 -11.69
C ARG A 66 5.08 -5.98 -12.28
N GLY A 67 5.77 -6.77 -11.45
CA GLY A 67 6.33 -8.08 -11.76
C GLY A 67 5.26 -9.16 -11.87
N GLY A 68 5.64 -10.33 -12.38
CA GLY A 68 4.70 -11.43 -12.62
C GLY A 68 4.10 -11.39 -14.03
N GLY A 69 4.98 -11.36 -15.04
CA GLY A 69 4.64 -11.39 -16.46
C GLY A 69 4.84 -10.08 -17.18
N ALA A 70 5.97 -9.47 -16.90
CA ALA A 70 6.56 -8.29 -17.53
C ALA A 70 5.59 -7.19 -17.98
N ASN A 71 5.96 -5.97 -17.72
CA ASN A 71 5.27 -4.76 -18.16
C ASN A 71 5.79 -4.27 -19.55
N PRO A 72 5.52 -4.94 -20.67
CA PRO A 72 6.11 -4.59 -21.96
C PRO A 72 5.56 -3.28 -22.53
N LEU A 73 4.51 -2.73 -21.93
CA LEU A 73 3.77 -1.57 -22.45
C LEU A 73 4.03 -0.29 -21.65
N GLY A 74 4.91 -0.32 -20.65
CA GLY A 74 5.17 0.83 -19.80
C GLY A 74 3.98 1.22 -18.90
N THR A 75 3.18 0.24 -18.47
CA THR A 75 1.99 0.47 -17.64
C THR A 75 2.38 1.02 -16.27
N PHE A 76 3.43 0.46 -15.64
CA PHE A 76 3.90 0.93 -14.35
C PHE A 76 4.49 2.35 -14.43
N GLU A 77 5.29 2.62 -15.46
CA GLU A 77 5.82 3.97 -15.73
C GLU A 77 4.69 4.98 -15.92
N ARG A 78 3.60 4.55 -16.55
CA ARG A 78 2.39 5.37 -16.67
C ARG A 78 1.75 5.64 -15.29
N ALA A 79 1.67 4.63 -14.42
CA ALA A 79 1.18 4.84 -13.06
C ALA A 79 2.04 5.88 -12.31
N ILE A 80 3.37 5.81 -12.41
CA ILE A 80 4.30 6.76 -11.82
C ILE A 80 4.09 8.19 -12.36
N GLU A 81 3.89 8.33 -13.68
CA GLU A 81 3.62 9.62 -14.30
C GLU A 81 2.28 10.21 -13.81
N GLN A 82 1.23 9.40 -13.72
CA GLN A 82 -0.08 9.81 -13.23
C GLN A 82 -0.03 10.18 -11.74
N LEU A 83 0.71 9.45 -10.92
CA LEU A 83 0.95 9.79 -9.52
C LEU A 83 1.63 11.16 -9.39
N ASN A 84 2.59 11.48 -10.28
CA ASN A 84 3.22 12.79 -10.31
C ASN A 84 2.23 13.91 -10.73
N TRP A 85 1.19 13.63 -11.51
CA TRP A 85 0.12 14.61 -11.78
C TRP A 85 -0.84 14.78 -10.60
N MET A 86 -1.13 13.69 -9.89
CA MET A 86 -2.10 13.66 -8.79
C MET A 86 -1.52 14.15 -7.46
N GLN A 87 -0.19 14.10 -7.28
CA GLN A 87 0.53 14.61 -6.10
C GLN A 87 0.00 14.06 -4.75
N PRO A 88 -0.06 12.73 -4.53
CA PRO A 88 -0.27 12.20 -3.18
C PRO A 88 0.90 12.58 -2.26
N GLU A 89 0.73 12.52 -0.96
CA GLU A 89 1.80 12.81 -0.01
C GLU A 89 2.88 11.73 0.00
N PHE A 90 2.50 10.49 -0.29
CA PHE A 90 3.39 9.35 -0.51
C PHE A 90 2.66 8.23 -1.26
N VAL A 91 3.39 7.22 -1.66
CA VAL A 91 2.88 6.02 -2.31
C VAL A 91 3.25 4.79 -1.48
N MET A 92 2.28 3.95 -1.20
CA MET A 92 2.47 2.59 -0.70
C MET A 92 2.46 1.61 -1.87
N SER A 93 2.98 0.43 -1.66
CA SER A 93 2.87 -0.67 -2.62
C SER A 93 2.47 -1.96 -1.93
N VAL A 94 2.22 -3.02 -2.69
CA VAL A 94 1.85 -4.34 -2.19
C VAL A 94 2.78 -5.47 -2.66
N GLY A 95 3.94 -5.12 -3.22
CA GLY A 95 4.97 -6.09 -3.63
C GLY A 95 5.08 -6.31 -5.13
N ASP A 96 5.97 -7.23 -5.50
CA ASP A 96 6.22 -7.67 -6.88
C ASP A 96 6.67 -6.56 -7.83
N TYR A 97 7.90 -6.06 -7.62
CA TYR A 97 8.47 -4.97 -8.43
C TYR A 97 9.27 -5.46 -9.62
N VAL A 98 9.88 -6.63 -9.48
CA VAL A 98 10.77 -7.26 -10.45
C VAL A 98 10.21 -8.62 -10.88
N GLU A 99 10.74 -9.18 -11.97
CA GLU A 99 10.33 -10.54 -12.36
C GLU A 99 10.90 -11.61 -11.42
N GLY A 100 12.07 -11.36 -10.83
CA GLY A 100 12.74 -12.32 -9.98
C GLY A 100 13.11 -13.61 -10.70
N TYR A 101 12.91 -14.76 -10.05
CA TYR A 101 13.15 -16.10 -10.56
C TYR A 101 14.43 -16.22 -11.39
N THR A 102 15.54 -15.74 -10.85
CA THR A 102 16.87 -15.84 -11.45
C THR A 102 17.90 -16.33 -10.42
N ALA A 103 18.86 -17.11 -10.88
CA ALA A 103 20.03 -17.51 -10.10
C ALA A 103 21.27 -16.65 -10.43
N LYS A 104 21.10 -15.60 -11.26
CA LYS A 104 22.19 -14.74 -11.74
C LYS A 104 22.15 -13.38 -11.02
N PRO A 105 23.14 -13.04 -10.18
CA PRO A 105 23.19 -11.76 -9.48
C PRO A 105 23.15 -10.54 -10.41
N GLU A 106 23.81 -10.64 -11.56
CA GLU A 106 23.83 -9.57 -12.56
C GLU A 106 22.45 -9.27 -13.13
N VAL A 107 21.66 -10.30 -13.43
CA VAL A 107 20.27 -10.17 -13.91
C VAL A 107 19.38 -9.55 -12.84
N MET A 108 19.54 -10.00 -11.60
CA MET A 108 18.78 -9.44 -10.48
C MET A 108 19.09 -7.96 -10.26
N ASN A 109 20.36 -7.61 -10.36
CA ASN A 109 20.79 -6.22 -10.23
C ASN A 109 20.24 -5.34 -11.35
N GLU A 110 20.28 -5.82 -12.61
CA GLU A 110 19.70 -5.11 -13.76
C GLU A 110 18.20 -4.86 -13.59
N GLN A 111 17.43 -5.85 -13.12
CA GLN A 111 15.99 -5.69 -12.84
C GLN A 111 15.72 -4.64 -11.75
N TRP A 112 16.49 -4.66 -10.68
CA TRP A 112 16.35 -3.67 -9.61
C TRP A 112 16.80 -2.28 -10.04
N ASP A 113 17.88 -2.16 -10.83
CA ASP A 113 18.37 -0.88 -11.33
C ASP A 113 17.34 -0.24 -12.29
N GLU A 114 16.72 -1.03 -13.15
CA GLU A 114 15.60 -0.58 -14.00
C GLU A 114 14.42 -0.09 -13.15
N PHE A 115 14.02 -0.86 -12.13
CA PHE A 115 12.93 -0.45 -11.25
C PHE A 115 13.27 0.82 -10.47
N ASP A 116 14.48 0.93 -9.94
CA ASP A 116 14.95 2.11 -9.21
C ASP A 116 14.98 3.35 -10.11
N ASP A 117 15.34 3.20 -11.38
CA ASP A 117 15.29 4.28 -12.38
C ASP A 117 13.84 4.77 -12.60
N ILE A 118 12.86 3.87 -12.61
CA ILE A 118 11.45 4.23 -12.74
C ILE A 118 10.99 4.98 -11.47
N ILE A 119 11.28 4.46 -10.29
CA ILE A 119 10.89 5.08 -9.00
C ILE A 119 11.60 6.42 -8.79
N SER A 120 12.81 6.60 -9.28
CA SER A 120 13.55 7.87 -9.19
C SER A 120 12.82 9.05 -9.83
N LYS A 121 11.86 8.79 -10.74
CA LYS A 121 11.01 9.81 -11.38
C LYS A 121 9.82 10.24 -10.51
N LEU A 122 9.53 9.50 -9.45
CA LEU A 122 8.44 9.81 -8.54
C LEU A 122 8.82 11.04 -7.68
N GLN A 123 7.88 11.96 -7.48
CA GLN A 123 8.10 13.24 -6.78
C GLN A 123 7.78 13.17 -5.28
N MET A 124 7.36 12.03 -4.76
CA MET A 124 7.02 11.79 -3.37
C MET A 124 7.63 10.47 -2.88
N PRO A 125 7.69 10.21 -1.55
CA PRO A 125 8.20 8.95 -1.00
C PRO A 125 7.42 7.74 -1.50
N PHE A 126 8.14 6.64 -1.73
CA PHE A 126 7.60 5.32 -2.06
C PHE A 126 7.97 4.32 -0.96
N PHE A 127 6.99 3.57 -0.48
CA PHE A 127 7.15 2.59 0.60
C PHE A 127 6.95 1.17 0.04
N TYR A 128 7.91 0.32 0.30
CA TYR A 128 8.02 -1.01 -0.27
C TYR A 128 7.39 -2.07 0.63
N VAL A 129 6.65 -3.01 0.03
CA VAL A 129 6.20 -4.26 0.65
C VAL A 129 6.79 -5.40 -0.15
N ARG A 130 7.24 -6.46 0.49
CA ARG A 130 7.91 -7.58 -0.16
C ARG A 130 6.89 -8.51 -0.81
N GLY A 131 7.08 -8.84 -2.10
CA GLY A 131 6.30 -9.83 -2.82
C GLY A 131 7.12 -11.09 -3.17
N ASN A 132 6.46 -12.11 -3.69
CA ASN A 132 7.12 -13.38 -3.98
C ASN A 132 8.12 -13.27 -5.15
N HIS A 133 7.86 -12.43 -6.14
CA HIS A 133 8.80 -12.18 -7.23
C HIS A 133 10.09 -11.50 -6.74
N ASP A 134 10.00 -10.72 -5.68
CA ASP A 134 11.14 -9.98 -5.13
C ASP A 134 12.14 -10.86 -4.37
N ILE A 135 11.74 -12.10 -3.95
CA ILE A 135 12.54 -12.89 -2.99
C ILE A 135 12.52 -14.40 -3.21
N ASN A 136 12.11 -14.88 -4.36
CA ASN A 136 11.92 -16.32 -4.64
C ASN A 136 13.19 -17.17 -4.67
N THR A 137 14.37 -16.56 -4.87
CA THR A 137 15.66 -17.27 -4.85
C THR A 137 16.57 -16.71 -3.74
N PRO A 138 17.65 -17.41 -3.35
CA PRO A 138 18.64 -16.85 -2.43
C PRO A 138 19.24 -15.51 -2.92
N ILE A 139 19.47 -15.37 -4.23
CA ILE A 139 20.00 -14.14 -4.86
C ILE A 139 19.01 -12.98 -4.72
N THR A 140 17.72 -13.23 -4.95
CA THR A 140 16.69 -12.19 -4.84
C THR A 140 16.51 -11.75 -3.39
N ARG A 141 16.59 -12.68 -2.41
CA ARG A 141 16.54 -12.35 -0.96
C ARG A 141 17.72 -11.49 -0.53
N GLU A 142 18.93 -11.80 -1.02
CA GLU A 142 20.13 -11.01 -0.75
C GLU A 142 19.97 -9.59 -1.33
N ALA A 143 19.57 -9.48 -2.60
CA ALA A 143 19.31 -8.21 -3.27
C ALA A 143 18.25 -7.35 -2.55
N TRP A 144 17.16 -7.97 -2.07
CA TRP A 144 16.17 -7.27 -1.24
C TRP A 144 16.81 -6.70 0.03
N THR A 145 17.53 -7.55 0.77
CA THR A 145 18.14 -7.16 2.05
C THR A 145 19.11 -5.99 1.86
N GLU A 146 19.92 -6.02 0.82
CA GLU A 146 20.88 -4.96 0.52
C GLU A 146 20.21 -3.66 0.07
N ARG A 147 19.15 -3.73 -0.74
CA ARG A 147 18.53 -2.56 -1.36
C ARG A 147 17.37 -1.96 -0.54
N ARG A 148 16.64 -2.78 0.21
CA ARG A 148 15.39 -2.37 0.90
C ARG A 148 15.44 -2.57 2.42
N GLY A 149 16.28 -3.46 2.92
CA GLY A 149 16.48 -3.69 4.35
C GLY A 149 15.44 -4.62 4.95
N PRO A 150 14.66 -4.19 5.98
CA PRO A 150 13.80 -5.09 6.75
C PRO A 150 12.64 -5.63 5.91
N ASN A 151 12.22 -6.88 6.25
CA ASN A 151 11.13 -7.56 5.55
C ASN A 151 9.74 -7.05 5.98
N TYR A 152 9.64 -6.57 7.21
CA TYR A 152 8.43 -5.98 7.79
C TYR A 152 8.82 -4.78 8.64
N TYR A 153 7.97 -3.74 8.64
CA TYR A 153 8.23 -2.48 9.32
C TYR A 153 6.92 -1.73 9.56
N TYR A 154 6.99 -0.63 10.33
CA TYR A 154 5.89 0.31 10.50
C TYR A 154 6.39 1.75 10.53
N PHE A 155 5.47 2.66 10.26
CA PHE A 155 5.65 4.08 10.51
C PHE A 155 4.31 4.73 10.90
N LYS A 156 4.39 5.94 11.43
CA LYS A 156 3.20 6.76 11.69
C LYS A 156 3.24 8.02 10.87
N TYR A 157 2.09 8.39 10.33
CA TYR A 157 1.90 9.65 9.63
C TYR A 157 0.56 10.26 10.05
N ARG A 158 0.55 11.52 10.53
CA ARG A 158 -0.65 12.26 10.99
C ARG A 158 -1.61 11.41 11.84
N ASN A 159 -1.07 10.78 12.88
CA ASN A 159 -1.80 9.92 13.81
C ASN A 159 -2.50 8.70 13.15
N VAL A 160 -1.97 8.22 12.04
CA VAL A 160 -2.33 6.98 11.38
C VAL A 160 -1.13 6.06 11.39
N LEU A 161 -1.35 4.78 11.69
CA LEU A 161 -0.33 3.74 11.72
C LEU A 161 -0.34 2.98 10.39
N PHE A 162 0.82 2.81 9.79
CA PHE A 162 1.08 2.04 8.58
C PHE A 162 2.00 0.88 8.93
N ILE A 163 1.57 -0.33 8.66
CA ILE A 163 2.31 -1.57 8.94
C ILE A 163 2.47 -2.35 7.64
N ALA A 164 3.71 -2.66 7.28
CA ALA A 164 4.03 -3.61 6.23
C ALA A 164 4.33 -4.97 6.88
N LEU A 165 3.65 -6.03 6.47
CA LEU A 165 3.88 -7.40 6.88
C LEU A 165 4.50 -8.21 5.75
N ASP A 166 5.29 -9.20 6.11
CA ASP A 166 5.92 -10.15 5.19
C ASP A 166 5.11 -11.44 5.12
N THR A 167 4.52 -11.71 3.99
CA THR A 167 3.82 -12.96 3.67
C THR A 167 4.74 -14.01 3.03
N GLU A 168 5.96 -13.61 2.63
CA GLU A 168 6.92 -14.42 1.88
C GLU A 168 8.02 -15.00 2.77
N GLY A 169 7.90 -14.84 4.08
CA GLY A 169 8.91 -15.26 5.08
C GLY A 169 8.93 -16.74 5.40
N ALA A 170 8.12 -17.59 4.76
CA ALA A 170 8.24 -19.03 4.89
C ALA A 170 9.59 -19.49 4.31
N GLU A 171 10.34 -20.28 5.10
CA GLU A 171 11.65 -20.78 4.67
C GLU A 171 11.56 -21.77 3.50
N GLU A 172 10.39 -22.36 3.28
CA GLU A 172 10.14 -23.39 2.26
C GLU A 172 9.15 -22.85 1.22
N SER A 173 9.54 -22.97 -0.03
CA SER A 173 8.64 -22.73 -1.17
C SER A 173 7.46 -23.69 -1.15
N HIS A 174 6.27 -23.21 -1.53
CA HIS A 174 5.08 -24.05 -1.70
C HIS A 174 5.14 -24.92 -2.96
N ALA A 175 5.99 -24.56 -3.92
CA ALA A 175 6.17 -25.24 -5.20
C ALA A 175 7.64 -25.21 -5.66
N PRO A 176 8.58 -25.83 -4.91
CA PRO A 176 10.02 -25.67 -5.16
C PRO A 176 10.45 -26.15 -6.53
N GLU A 177 9.81 -27.18 -7.08
CA GLU A 177 10.13 -27.68 -8.43
C GLU A 177 9.65 -26.71 -9.53
N LEU A 178 8.50 -26.08 -9.33
CA LEU A 178 7.99 -25.07 -10.27
C LEU A 178 8.85 -23.80 -10.23
N GLU A 179 9.25 -23.34 -9.07
CA GLU A 179 10.14 -22.19 -8.91
C GLU A 179 11.51 -22.43 -9.57
N ALA A 180 12.05 -23.64 -9.42
CA ALA A 180 13.30 -24.02 -10.10
C ALA A 180 13.14 -24.02 -11.62
N ASP A 181 12.00 -24.48 -12.14
CA ASP A 181 11.71 -24.48 -13.56
C ASP A 181 11.45 -23.06 -14.09
N LEU A 182 10.75 -22.21 -13.33
CA LEU A 182 10.58 -20.78 -13.65
C LEU A 182 11.93 -20.06 -13.68
N THR A 183 12.79 -20.31 -12.70
CA THR A 183 14.16 -19.78 -12.67
C THR A 183 14.94 -20.18 -13.92
N THR A 184 14.87 -21.47 -14.30
CA THR A 184 15.55 -21.98 -15.49
C THR A 184 14.98 -21.37 -16.76
N TYR A 185 13.66 -21.25 -16.86
CA TYR A 185 13.00 -20.62 -17.99
C TYR A 185 13.43 -19.15 -18.18
N ASN A 186 13.40 -18.38 -17.11
CA ASN A 186 13.77 -16.96 -17.16
C ASN A 186 15.24 -16.77 -17.50
N ASP A 187 16.14 -17.58 -16.91
CA ASP A 187 17.57 -17.50 -17.22
C ASP A 187 17.91 -17.92 -18.67
N LEU A 188 17.14 -18.83 -19.25
CA LEU A 188 17.26 -19.19 -20.68
C LEU A 188 16.69 -18.08 -21.57
N ASN A 189 15.54 -17.53 -21.22
CA ASN A 189 14.82 -16.54 -22.03
C ASN A 189 15.61 -15.26 -22.31
N ILE A 190 16.55 -14.91 -21.44
CA ILE A 190 17.46 -13.76 -21.60
C ILE A 190 18.35 -13.93 -22.85
N ASN A 191 18.84 -15.14 -23.09
CA ASN A 191 19.85 -15.38 -24.15
C ASN A 191 19.28 -16.14 -25.36
N ASP A 192 18.31 -17.01 -25.13
CA ASP A 192 17.71 -17.86 -26.18
C ASP A 192 16.21 -18.08 -25.87
N PRO A 193 15.33 -17.17 -26.30
CA PRO A 193 13.88 -17.29 -26.13
C PRO A 193 13.28 -18.56 -26.73
N GLU A 194 13.86 -19.10 -27.82
CA GLU A 194 13.37 -20.33 -28.46
C GLU A 194 13.73 -21.57 -27.61
N GLU A 195 14.94 -21.60 -27.02
CA GLU A 195 15.31 -22.64 -26.05
C GLU A 195 14.44 -22.57 -24.81
N ALA A 196 14.15 -21.36 -24.28
CA ALA A 196 13.25 -21.17 -23.15
C ALA A 196 11.85 -21.72 -23.43
N LYS A 197 11.27 -21.39 -24.59
CA LYS A 197 9.98 -21.96 -25.04
C LYS A 197 10.00 -23.48 -25.14
N ALA A 198 11.05 -24.04 -25.72
CA ALA A 198 11.23 -25.50 -25.82
C ALA A 198 11.33 -26.14 -24.44
N PHE A 199 12.04 -25.51 -23.49
CA PHE A 199 12.11 -25.94 -22.11
C PHE A 199 10.74 -25.89 -21.43
N ALA A 200 10.02 -24.77 -21.52
CA ALA A 200 8.68 -24.59 -20.95
C ALA A 200 7.70 -25.66 -21.42
N VAL A 201 7.71 -25.99 -22.71
CA VAL A 201 6.89 -27.07 -23.28
C VAL A 201 7.30 -28.42 -22.71
N LYS A 202 8.61 -28.69 -22.63
CA LYS A 202 9.14 -29.97 -22.13
C LYS A 202 8.73 -30.26 -20.69
N VAL A 203 8.76 -29.27 -19.82
CA VAL A 203 8.41 -29.43 -18.39
C VAL A 203 6.93 -29.16 -18.11
N GLY A 204 6.13 -28.78 -19.10
CA GLY A 204 4.72 -28.45 -18.94
C GLY A 204 4.50 -27.22 -18.07
N LEU A 205 5.41 -26.24 -18.13
CA LEU A 205 5.46 -25.08 -17.24
C LEU A 205 4.13 -24.34 -17.15
N ILE A 206 3.55 -24.04 -18.32
CA ILE A 206 2.27 -23.30 -18.42
C ILE A 206 1.13 -24.05 -17.69
N SER A 207 1.01 -25.36 -17.94
CA SER A 207 -0.06 -26.16 -17.33
C SER A 207 0.08 -26.19 -15.80
N ARG A 208 1.31 -26.30 -15.31
CA ARG A 208 1.60 -26.33 -13.86
C ARG A 208 1.34 -24.99 -13.18
N VAL A 209 1.67 -23.88 -13.84
CA VAL A 209 1.31 -22.53 -13.37
C VAL A 209 -0.21 -22.39 -13.30
N MET A 210 -0.93 -22.80 -14.35
CA MET A 210 -2.39 -22.72 -14.39
C MET A 210 -3.07 -23.64 -13.37
N GLU A 211 -2.48 -24.80 -13.05
CA GLU A 211 -2.96 -25.69 -12.00
C GLU A 211 -2.87 -25.01 -10.63
N ILE A 212 -1.73 -24.36 -10.31
CA ILE A 212 -1.55 -23.64 -9.03
C ILE A 212 -2.51 -22.47 -8.93
N VAL A 213 -2.73 -21.71 -10.00
CA VAL A 213 -3.69 -20.61 -10.02
C VAL A 213 -5.14 -21.10 -9.81
N ALA A 214 -5.44 -22.35 -10.20
CA ALA A 214 -6.75 -22.96 -10.06
C ALA A 214 -6.97 -23.66 -8.70
N GLU A 215 -5.91 -23.94 -7.94
CA GLU A 215 -5.99 -24.54 -6.61
C GLU A 215 -6.39 -23.54 -5.54
N GLU A 216 -6.85 -24.05 -4.37
CA GLU A 216 -7.03 -23.18 -3.19
C GLU A 216 -5.67 -22.53 -2.82
N PRO A 217 -5.65 -21.21 -2.57
CA PRO A 217 -4.43 -20.53 -2.18
C PRO A 217 -3.77 -21.20 -0.97
N PRO A 218 -2.44 -21.37 -0.96
CA PRO A 218 -1.75 -21.95 0.17
C PRO A 218 -1.94 -21.13 1.45
N LYS A 219 -2.02 -21.81 2.59
CA LYS A 219 -2.13 -21.14 3.89
C LYS A 219 -0.78 -20.56 4.30
N ILE A 220 -0.63 -19.27 4.07
CA ILE A 220 0.60 -18.54 4.42
C ILE A 220 0.81 -18.53 5.93
N LYS A 221 2.03 -18.87 6.36
CA LYS A 221 2.44 -18.91 7.76
C LYS A 221 3.28 -17.68 8.10
N PHE A 222 2.82 -16.94 9.09
CA PHE A 222 3.63 -15.87 9.70
C PHE A 222 4.53 -16.46 10.78
N PRO A 223 5.84 -16.19 10.77
CA PRO A 223 6.74 -16.60 11.84
C PRO A 223 6.36 -15.97 13.18
N ASP A 224 6.50 -16.71 14.28
CA ASP A 224 6.18 -16.21 15.62
C ASP A 224 6.88 -14.88 15.95
N PRO A 225 8.16 -14.61 15.58
CA PRO A 225 8.79 -13.30 15.82
C PRO A 225 8.07 -12.13 15.12
N GLN A 226 7.49 -12.34 13.93
CA GLN A 226 6.72 -11.30 13.26
C GLN A 226 5.39 -11.05 13.95
N ILE A 227 4.72 -12.10 14.45
CA ILE A 227 3.48 -11.98 15.22
C ILE A 227 3.72 -11.21 16.52
N GLU A 228 4.74 -11.60 17.30
CA GLU A 228 5.11 -10.92 18.54
C GLU A 228 5.47 -9.43 18.29
N TRP A 229 6.21 -9.17 17.22
CA TRP A 229 6.51 -7.80 16.80
C TRP A 229 5.24 -7.01 16.45
N PHE A 230 4.32 -7.61 15.69
CA PHE A 230 3.06 -6.97 15.31
C PHE A 230 2.21 -6.63 16.54
N GLU A 231 2.06 -7.56 17.48
CA GLU A 231 1.35 -7.34 18.74
C GLU A 231 1.98 -6.18 19.55
N LYS A 232 3.32 -6.15 19.61
CA LYS A 232 4.07 -5.07 20.27
C LYS A 232 3.82 -3.72 19.61
N VAL A 233 3.91 -3.65 18.27
CA VAL A 233 3.65 -2.43 17.51
C VAL A 233 2.24 -1.91 17.80
N LEU A 234 1.23 -2.77 17.81
CA LEU A 234 -0.14 -2.39 18.13
C LEU A 234 -0.27 -1.90 19.57
N ALA A 235 0.40 -2.56 20.52
CA ALA A 235 0.37 -2.17 21.95
C ALA A 235 1.02 -0.81 22.20
N GLU A 236 2.08 -0.46 21.47
CA GLU A 236 2.79 0.81 21.56
C GLU A 236 2.07 1.96 20.81
N ASN A 237 1.08 1.65 19.96
CA ASN A 237 0.37 2.61 19.11
C ASN A 237 -1.15 2.51 19.26
N LYS A 238 -1.64 2.57 20.52
CA LYS A 238 -3.09 2.43 20.82
C LYS A 238 -3.92 3.64 20.43
N ASP A 239 -3.32 4.82 20.44
CA ASP A 239 -4.03 6.10 20.29
C ASP A 239 -4.14 6.58 18.85
N VAL A 240 -3.72 5.77 17.86
CA VAL A 240 -3.87 6.12 16.46
C VAL A 240 -5.34 6.04 16.03
N ARG A 241 -5.74 6.96 15.14
CA ARG A 241 -7.12 7.02 14.65
C ARG A 241 -7.46 5.94 13.64
N TRP A 242 -6.45 5.38 12.95
CA TRP A 242 -6.57 4.31 11.96
C TRP A 242 -5.29 3.50 11.87
N THR A 243 -5.41 2.23 11.46
CA THR A 243 -4.26 1.35 11.17
C THR A 243 -4.44 0.76 9.76
N PHE A 244 -3.52 1.02 8.88
CA PHE A 244 -3.44 0.35 7.59
C PHE A 244 -2.39 -0.76 7.66
N VAL A 245 -2.75 -1.95 7.19
CA VAL A 245 -1.86 -3.11 7.11
C VAL A 245 -1.68 -3.48 5.64
N PHE A 246 -0.44 -3.52 5.21
CA PHE A 246 -0.06 -3.88 3.85
C PHE A 246 0.69 -5.21 3.87
N LEU A 247 0.37 -6.06 2.94
CA LEU A 247 1.02 -7.36 2.75
C LEU A 247 0.89 -7.74 1.28
N HIS A 248 1.65 -8.76 0.83
CA HIS A 248 1.58 -9.12 -0.57
C HIS A 248 0.42 -10.07 -0.86
N GLN A 249 0.36 -11.22 -0.19
CA GLN A 249 -0.68 -12.22 -0.47
C GLN A 249 -1.96 -11.96 0.33
N PRO A 250 -3.17 -12.06 -0.26
CA PRO A 250 -4.46 -11.85 0.40
C PRO A 250 -4.79 -13.03 1.32
N VAL A 251 -4.09 -13.12 2.46
CA VAL A 251 -4.12 -14.26 3.41
C VAL A 251 -5.48 -14.52 4.05
N TRP A 252 -6.41 -13.57 3.97
CA TRP A 252 -7.78 -13.74 4.46
C TRP A 252 -8.63 -14.67 3.60
N ASN A 253 -8.24 -14.88 2.34
CA ASN A 253 -8.92 -15.83 1.43
C ASN A 253 -8.70 -17.28 1.86
N SER A 254 -7.53 -17.61 2.47
CA SER A 254 -7.21 -18.92 3.00
C SER A 254 -6.45 -18.79 4.35
N PRO A 255 -7.15 -18.38 5.44
CA PRO A 255 -6.51 -17.98 6.68
C PRO A 255 -5.83 -19.15 7.40
N SER A 256 -4.53 -19.00 7.65
CA SER A 256 -3.76 -19.89 8.51
C SER A 256 -4.01 -19.60 10.00
N GLU A 257 -3.57 -20.51 10.88
CA GLU A 257 -3.65 -20.28 12.33
C GLU A 257 -2.77 -19.10 12.78
N SER A 258 -1.65 -18.84 12.08
CA SER A 258 -0.81 -17.67 12.36
C SER A 258 -1.45 -16.36 11.92
N PHE A 259 -2.16 -16.34 10.78
CA PHE A 259 -2.92 -15.17 10.38
C PHE A 259 -4.09 -14.89 11.32
N LYS A 260 -4.78 -15.91 11.83
CA LYS A 260 -5.84 -15.73 12.84
C LYS A 260 -5.32 -15.05 14.12
N LYS A 261 -4.05 -15.26 14.50
CA LYS A 261 -3.45 -14.52 15.63
C LYS A 261 -3.26 -13.03 15.30
N ILE A 262 -2.78 -12.71 14.08
CA ILE A 262 -2.64 -11.33 13.58
C ILE A 262 -4.02 -10.65 13.53
N ASP A 263 -5.01 -11.31 12.95
CA ASP A 263 -6.37 -10.79 12.87
C ASP A 263 -6.97 -10.56 14.26
N ALA A 264 -6.78 -11.50 15.19
CA ALA A 264 -7.25 -11.34 16.57
C ALA A 264 -6.55 -10.18 17.31
N ALA A 265 -5.25 -9.98 17.07
CA ALA A 265 -4.48 -8.93 17.73
C ALA A 265 -4.90 -7.51 17.33
N ILE A 266 -5.39 -7.31 16.09
CA ILE A 266 -5.80 -6.00 15.58
C ILE A 266 -7.25 -5.65 15.93
N GLN A 267 -8.04 -6.62 16.41
CA GLN A 267 -9.44 -6.38 16.76
C GLN A 267 -9.62 -5.26 17.80
N GLY A 268 -10.73 -4.54 17.72
CA GLY A 268 -11.08 -3.45 18.65
C GLY A 268 -10.48 -2.10 18.26
N ARG A 269 -9.87 -1.96 17.11
CA ARG A 269 -9.42 -0.68 16.51
C ARG A 269 -9.97 -0.51 15.10
N ASN A 270 -9.86 0.69 14.56
CA ASN A 270 -10.18 0.95 13.15
C ASN A 270 -9.01 0.51 12.28
N TYR A 271 -9.25 -0.34 11.28
CA TYR A 271 -8.20 -0.80 10.38
C TYR A 271 -8.72 -1.20 9.00
N THR A 272 -7.80 -1.25 8.05
CA THR A 272 -8.00 -1.76 6.69
C THR A 272 -6.76 -2.56 6.28
N PHE A 273 -6.95 -3.71 5.62
CA PHE A 273 -5.89 -4.51 5.01
C PHE A 273 -5.83 -4.26 3.51
N PHE A 274 -4.61 -4.20 2.97
CA PHE A 274 -4.34 -4.18 1.54
C PHE A 274 -3.38 -5.29 1.15
N ALA A 275 -3.67 -5.97 0.04
CA ALA A 275 -2.80 -6.97 -0.56
C ALA A 275 -2.73 -6.81 -2.09
N GLY A 276 -1.83 -7.54 -2.74
CA GLY A 276 -1.68 -7.66 -4.19
C GLY A 276 -1.75 -9.12 -4.64
N HIS A 277 -0.71 -9.58 -5.35
CA HIS A 277 -0.46 -10.97 -5.72
C HIS A 277 -1.39 -11.57 -6.77
N THR A 278 -2.70 -11.37 -6.66
CA THR A 278 -3.67 -11.98 -7.59
C THR A 278 -3.80 -11.21 -8.90
N HIS A 279 -3.20 -10.01 -8.98
CA HIS A 279 -3.30 -9.07 -10.10
C HIS A 279 -4.76 -8.70 -10.46
N TYR A 280 -5.69 -8.90 -9.54
CA TYR A 280 -7.12 -8.73 -9.71
C TYR A 280 -7.70 -7.96 -8.53
N TYR A 281 -8.51 -6.94 -8.80
CA TYR A 281 -9.16 -6.18 -7.72
C TYR A 281 -10.26 -7.00 -7.07
N ASP A 282 -10.22 -7.09 -5.75
CA ASP A 282 -11.26 -7.70 -4.95
C ASP A 282 -11.50 -6.93 -3.64
N TYR A 283 -12.68 -7.06 -3.08
CA TYR A 283 -13.11 -6.37 -1.87
C TYR A 283 -13.89 -7.28 -0.96
N ASP A 284 -13.42 -7.45 0.25
CA ASP A 284 -14.05 -8.23 1.30
C ASP A 284 -14.37 -7.35 2.52
N LEU A 285 -15.58 -7.53 3.06
CA LEU A 285 -15.98 -6.95 4.35
C LEU A 285 -16.06 -8.06 5.39
N ILE A 286 -15.04 -8.16 6.26
CA ILE A 286 -14.95 -9.20 7.26
C ILE A 286 -15.06 -8.56 8.66
N ASN A 287 -16.07 -8.97 9.44
CA ASN A 287 -16.33 -8.44 10.79
C ASN A 287 -16.45 -6.91 10.86
N GLY A 288 -16.91 -6.27 9.77
CA GLY A 288 -17.05 -4.81 9.68
C GLY A 288 -15.78 -4.06 9.30
N HIS A 289 -14.70 -4.74 8.94
CA HIS A 289 -13.44 -4.18 8.46
C HIS A 289 -13.18 -4.54 7.01
N GLU A 290 -12.52 -3.64 6.30
CA GLU A 290 -12.26 -3.77 4.86
C GLU A 290 -10.93 -4.47 4.59
N TYR A 291 -10.98 -5.45 3.69
CA TYR A 291 -9.84 -6.19 3.18
C TYR A 291 -9.86 -6.05 1.66
N ILE A 292 -8.84 -5.42 1.11
CA ILE A 292 -8.81 -5.01 -0.30
C ILE A 292 -7.63 -5.64 -1.00
N THR A 293 -7.90 -6.41 -2.03
CA THR A 293 -6.87 -6.87 -2.96
C THR A 293 -6.74 -5.84 -4.08
N VAL A 294 -5.58 -5.20 -4.16
CA VAL A 294 -5.26 -4.19 -5.17
C VAL A 294 -4.94 -4.90 -6.48
N ALA A 295 -5.52 -4.42 -7.57
CA ALA A 295 -5.21 -4.98 -8.88
C ALA A 295 -3.83 -4.53 -9.39
N SER A 296 -3.44 -5.07 -10.54
CA SER A 296 -2.15 -4.85 -11.19
C SER A 296 -1.87 -3.36 -11.50
N ALA A 297 -0.60 -3.03 -11.54
CA ALA A 297 -0.06 -1.82 -12.16
C ALA A 297 0.97 -2.20 -13.27
N GLY A 298 0.66 -3.25 -14.05
CA GLY A 298 1.50 -3.71 -15.16
C GLY A 298 1.77 -5.20 -15.21
N ALA A 299 1.56 -5.94 -14.11
CA ALA A 299 1.66 -7.40 -14.10
C ALA A 299 0.60 -8.05 -14.99
N THR A 300 0.84 -9.31 -15.39
CA THR A 300 -0.11 -10.07 -16.21
C THR A 300 -1.40 -10.34 -15.45
N ILE A 301 -2.53 -9.98 -16.04
CA ILE A 301 -3.85 -10.27 -15.49
C ILE A 301 -4.38 -11.54 -16.19
N VAL A 302 -4.62 -12.59 -15.41
CA VAL A 302 -5.10 -13.90 -15.92
C VAL A 302 -6.58 -14.13 -15.70
N ALA A 303 -7.22 -13.38 -14.79
CA ALA A 303 -8.63 -13.53 -14.48
C ALA A 303 -9.51 -12.60 -15.34
N ASP A 304 -10.64 -13.11 -15.81
CA ASP A 304 -11.66 -12.31 -16.47
C ASP A 304 -12.62 -11.70 -15.44
N GLY A 305 -13.14 -10.52 -15.74
CA GLY A 305 -14.15 -9.89 -14.90
C GLY A 305 -13.84 -8.42 -14.54
N PRO A 306 -14.68 -7.80 -13.72
CA PRO A 306 -14.57 -6.36 -13.44
C PRO A 306 -13.32 -5.96 -12.64
N GLY A 307 -12.70 -6.91 -11.93
CA GLY A 307 -11.44 -6.69 -11.21
C GLY A 307 -10.20 -6.76 -12.11
N ASN A 308 -10.35 -7.12 -13.39
CA ASN A 308 -9.26 -7.11 -14.38
C ASN A 308 -8.99 -5.67 -14.85
N VAL A 309 -8.16 -4.95 -14.11
CA VAL A 309 -7.88 -3.54 -14.36
C VAL A 309 -6.47 -3.16 -13.89
N ASP A 310 -5.73 -2.42 -14.72
CA ASP A 310 -4.55 -1.71 -14.23
C ASP A 310 -4.99 -0.42 -13.53
N MET A 311 -4.58 -0.22 -12.27
CA MET A 311 -5.13 0.84 -11.45
C MET A 311 -4.15 1.41 -10.42
N ILE A 312 -4.51 2.58 -9.92
CA ILE A 312 -4.00 3.16 -8.67
C ILE A 312 -5.14 3.12 -7.66
N THR A 313 -4.89 2.66 -6.44
CA THR A 313 -5.80 2.87 -5.33
C THR A 313 -5.48 4.20 -4.67
N TRP A 314 -6.46 5.08 -4.59
CA TRP A 314 -6.35 6.40 -3.99
C TRP A 314 -7.04 6.42 -2.64
N VAL A 315 -6.34 6.82 -1.60
CA VAL A 315 -6.89 6.92 -0.24
C VAL A 315 -6.85 8.37 0.22
N THR A 316 -8.01 8.91 0.57
CA THR A 316 -8.14 10.16 1.30
C THR A 316 -8.45 9.84 2.76
N MET A 317 -7.48 10.02 3.64
CA MET A 317 -7.71 9.88 5.07
C MET A 317 -8.40 11.12 5.59
N THR A 318 -9.64 10.97 6.02
CA THR A 318 -10.46 12.04 6.61
C THR A 318 -10.49 11.95 8.13
N ASP A 319 -11.18 12.87 8.80
CA ASP A 319 -11.38 12.82 10.25
C ASP A 319 -12.31 11.67 10.66
N GLU A 320 -13.18 11.21 9.75
CA GLU A 320 -14.14 10.13 9.99
C GLU A 320 -13.59 8.75 9.61
N GLY A 321 -12.49 8.69 8.84
CA GLY A 321 -11.87 7.47 8.34
C GLY A 321 -11.38 7.62 6.90
N PRO A 322 -10.91 6.53 6.28
CA PRO A 322 -10.44 6.56 4.90
C PRO A 322 -11.59 6.53 3.89
N GLU A 323 -11.49 7.37 2.88
CA GLU A 323 -12.25 7.26 1.63
C GLU A 323 -11.33 6.60 0.59
N ILE A 324 -11.69 5.39 0.14
CA ILE A 324 -10.86 4.56 -0.72
C ILE A 324 -11.48 4.48 -2.11
N THR A 325 -10.70 4.79 -3.14
CA THR A 325 -11.18 4.85 -4.53
C THR A 325 -10.20 4.16 -5.47
N GLY A 326 -10.70 3.26 -6.31
CA GLY A 326 -9.95 2.70 -7.43
C GLY A 326 -9.98 3.64 -8.64
N ILE A 327 -8.82 3.94 -9.21
CA ILE A 327 -8.66 4.81 -10.37
C ILE A 327 -7.99 4.01 -11.49
N ALA A 328 -8.76 3.62 -12.51
CA ALA A 328 -8.20 2.92 -13.65
C ALA A 328 -7.20 3.82 -14.41
N LEU A 329 -6.02 3.28 -14.73
CA LEU A 329 -4.94 4.05 -15.37
C LEU A 329 -5.37 4.67 -16.72
N LYS A 330 -6.20 3.98 -17.48
CA LYS A 330 -6.73 4.48 -18.76
C LYS A 330 -7.66 5.69 -18.62
N GLY A 331 -8.15 5.99 -17.42
CA GLY A 331 -9.06 7.12 -17.14
C GLY A 331 -8.34 8.41 -16.77
N ILE A 332 -7.02 8.40 -16.61
CA ILE A 332 -6.23 9.56 -16.20
C ILE A 332 -5.39 10.05 -17.38
N PHE A 333 -5.47 11.32 -17.67
CA PHE A 333 -4.69 11.98 -18.73
C PHE A 333 -4.24 13.38 -18.29
N ASP A 334 -3.21 13.91 -18.95
CA ASP A 334 -2.69 15.23 -18.65
C ASP A 334 -3.57 16.34 -19.27
N ARG A 335 -3.22 17.60 -18.97
CA ARG A 335 -3.94 18.80 -19.45
C ARG A 335 -3.97 18.98 -20.99
N LYS A 336 -3.20 18.17 -21.74
CA LYS A 336 -3.19 18.21 -23.20
C LYS A 336 -4.29 17.33 -23.81
N GLY A 337 -4.98 16.53 -22.97
CA GLY A 337 -6.06 15.63 -23.37
C GLY A 337 -5.60 14.19 -23.54
N LEU A 338 -6.52 13.39 -24.08
CA LEU A 338 -6.30 11.97 -24.28
C LEU A 338 -5.23 11.72 -25.36
N ASP A 339 -4.19 10.99 -25.00
CA ASP A 339 -3.25 10.45 -25.97
C ASP A 339 -3.86 9.18 -26.57
N THR A 340 -4.42 9.32 -27.76
CA THR A 340 -5.08 8.22 -28.48
C THR A 340 -4.13 7.10 -28.88
N THR A 341 -2.82 7.35 -28.91
CA THR A 341 -1.83 6.30 -29.18
C THR A 341 -1.68 5.34 -27.99
N MET A 342 -2.06 5.78 -26.82
CA MET A 342 -2.00 4.99 -25.58
C MET A 342 -3.25 4.16 -25.32
N PHE A 343 -4.40 4.49 -25.90
CA PHE A 343 -5.61 3.69 -25.77
C PHE A 343 -5.41 2.26 -26.31
N GLY A 344 -4.67 2.09 -27.41
CA GLY A 344 -4.36 0.76 -27.94
C GLY A 344 -3.43 -0.06 -27.04
N ALA A 345 -2.64 0.56 -26.18
CA ALA A 345 -1.77 -0.13 -25.24
C ALA A 345 -2.53 -0.67 -24.02
N TYR A 346 -3.68 -0.06 -23.67
CA TYR A 346 -4.52 -0.47 -22.55
C TYR A 346 -5.68 -1.40 -22.95
N ASP A 347 -5.99 -1.52 -24.23
CA ASP A 347 -6.93 -2.53 -24.74
C ASP A 347 -6.23 -3.89 -24.80
N ARG A 348 -5.91 -4.45 -23.65
CA ARG A 348 -5.62 -5.87 -23.59
C ARG A 348 -6.93 -6.59 -23.94
N ALA A 349 -6.96 -7.28 -25.05
CA ALA A 349 -8.06 -8.18 -25.33
C ALA A 349 -8.16 -9.20 -24.20
N PRO A 350 -9.35 -9.53 -23.70
CA PRO A 350 -9.52 -10.58 -22.72
C PRO A 350 -8.80 -11.85 -23.19
N GLY A 351 -7.90 -12.39 -22.35
CA GLY A 351 -7.11 -13.58 -22.70
C GLY A 351 -5.88 -13.34 -23.58
N SER A 352 -5.50 -12.10 -23.90
CA SER A 352 -4.26 -11.81 -24.63
C SER A 352 -3.01 -11.72 -23.74
N GLY A 353 -3.03 -12.33 -22.57
CA GLY A 353 -1.85 -12.65 -21.79
C GLY A 353 -1.01 -13.66 -22.58
N ALA A 354 -0.53 -13.25 -23.76
CA ALA A 354 0.52 -13.99 -24.42
C ALA A 354 1.75 -13.85 -23.53
N MET A 355 2.17 -14.96 -22.95
CA MET A 355 3.55 -15.08 -22.51
C MET A 355 4.41 -14.82 -23.74
N HIS A 356 5.08 -13.70 -23.76
CA HIS A 356 6.16 -13.40 -24.69
C HIS A 356 7.48 -13.73 -24.04
#